data_51dbe0dca3055e8bc8a7e5930660f276
#
_entry.id   51dbe0dca3055e8bc8a7e5930660f276
#
_cell.length_a   1.000
_cell.length_b   1.000
_cell.length_c   1.000
_cell.angle_alpha   90.00
_cell.angle_beta   90.00
_cell.angle_gamma   90.00
#
_symmetry.space_group_name_H-M   'P 1'
#
loop_
_entity.id
_entity.type
_entity.pdbx_description
1 polymer ?
#
loop_
_entity_poly.entity_id
_entity_poly.type
_entity_poly.pdbx_seq_one_letter_code
_entity_poly.pdbx_strand_id
1 'polypeptide(L)'
;DHGITHFDLANNYGPPYGSAEETMGRLMQDDFRPYRDELFIATKAGYDMWEGPYGNWGSRKYLMASLDQSLKRMNLDYVDLFYSHRYDPNTPLEETLQAMVDIVKQGKALYLGISRWPLEALKFADKYLKERDCPLLIFQDRLNMLDRAPQENGTLDYCHENGIGFISFSPLAQGLLTDRYL
;
A
#
# COMPACT_ATOMS: atom_id res chain seq x y z
N ASP A 1 -15.86 -13.45 12.00
CA ASP A 1 -16.35 -14.83 12.17
C ASP A 1 -15.72 -15.84 11.18
N HIS A 2 -15.07 -15.38 10.10
CA HIS A 2 -14.46 -16.25 9.07
C HIS A 2 -12.91 -16.17 9.05
N GLY A 3 -12.29 -15.52 10.04
CA GLY A 3 -10.83 -15.41 10.15
C GLY A 3 -10.17 -14.44 9.18
N ILE A 4 -10.93 -13.59 8.49
CA ILE A 4 -10.39 -12.53 7.62
C ILE A 4 -10.11 -11.31 8.49
N THR A 5 -8.83 -10.95 8.60
CA THR A 5 -8.38 -9.82 9.42
C THR A 5 -7.67 -8.72 8.63
N HIS A 6 -7.16 -9.03 7.44
CA HIS A 6 -6.42 -8.08 6.61
C HIS A 6 -7.33 -7.44 5.55
N PHE A 7 -7.45 -6.11 5.61
CA PHE A 7 -8.16 -5.28 4.64
C PHE A 7 -7.18 -4.41 3.88
N ASP A 8 -7.07 -4.63 2.58
CA ASP A 8 -6.13 -3.95 1.71
C ASP A 8 -6.83 -2.90 0.85
N LEU A 9 -6.79 -1.65 1.30
CA LEU A 9 -7.44 -0.49 0.69
C LEU A 9 -6.45 0.38 -0.08
N ALA A 10 -6.94 1.43 -0.70
CA ALA A 10 -6.17 2.54 -1.23
C ALA A 10 -7.04 3.79 -1.29
N ASN A 11 -6.41 4.97 -1.23
CA ASN A 11 -7.11 6.25 -1.27
C ASN A 11 -7.97 6.42 -2.54
N ASN A 12 -7.54 5.87 -3.68
CA ASN A 12 -8.22 5.98 -4.95
C ASN A 12 -9.18 4.83 -5.28
N TYR A 13 -9.40 3.86 -4.36
CA TYR A 13 -10.35 2.78 -4.64
C TYR A 13 -11.80 3.28 -4.59
N GLY A 14 -12.54 2.91 -5.61
CA GLY A 14 -13.92 3.31 -5.86
C GLY A 14 -14.34 2.97 -7.28
N PRO A 15 -15.37 3.53 -7.88
CA PRO A 15 -15.83 4.92 -7.91
C PRO A 15 -16.84 5.30 -6.80
N PRO A 16 -16.84 6.59 -6.40
CA PRO A 16 -15.78 7.59 -6.61
C PRO A 16 -14.53 7.30 -5.79
N TYR A 17 -13.40 7.98 -6.09
CA TYR A 17 -12.17 7.85 -5.30
C TYR A 17 -12.43 8.12 -3.82
N GLY A 18 -11.89 7.26 -2.94
CA GLY A 18 -12.12 7.33 -1.49
C GLY A 18 -13.30 6.52 -0.98
N SER A 19 -14.23 6.07 -1.84
CA SER A 19 -15.46 5.39 -1.39
C SER A 19 -15.21 4.05 -0.69
N ALA A 20 -14.14 3.33 -1.03
CA ALA A 20 -13.77 2.11 -0.31
C ALA A 20 -13.32 2.43 1.13
N GLU A 21 -12.54 3.48 1.33
CA GLU A 21 -12.13 3.94 2.67
C GLU A 21 -13.31 4.51 3.46
N GLU A 22 -14.23 5.23 2.83
CA GLU A 22 -15.47 5.70 3.47
C GLU A 22 -16.35 4.53 3.93
N THR A 23 -16.42 3.47 3.12
CA THR A 23 -17.14 2.24 3.50
C THR A 23 -16.48 1.58 4.70
N MET A 24 -15.15 1.47 4.71
CA MET A 24 -14.42 0.98 5.89
C MET A 24 -14.70 1.86 7.12
N GLY A 25 -14.74 3.18 6.96
CA GLY A 25 -15.05 4.12 8.05
C GLY A 25 -16.41 3.88 8.66
N ARG A 26 -17.45 3.58 7.85
CA ARG A 26 -18.77 3.19 8.36
C ARG A 26 -18.72 1.86 9.10
N LEU A 27 -18.06 0.84 8.52
CA LEU A 27 -17.90 -0.46 9.19
C LEU A 27 -17.13 -0.34 10.51
N MET A 28 -16.10 0.52 10.55
CA MET A 28 -15.38 0.79 11.80
C MET A 28 -16.27 1.44 12.85
N GLN A 29 -17.17 2.33 12.45
CA GLN A 29 -18.08 2.99 13.38
C GLN A 29 -19.17 2.05 13.89
N ASP A 30 -19.76 1.23 13.02
CA ASP A 30 -20.95 0.44 13.31
C ASP A 30 -20.60 -0.92 13.95
N ASP A 31 -19.55 -1.60 13.45
CA ASP A 31 -19.28 -3.00 13.77
C ASP A 31 -17.87 -3.30 14.28
N PHE A 32 -16.82 -2.69 13.67
CA PHE A 32 -15.45 -3.17 13.79
C PHE A 32 -14.61 -2.47 14.87
N ARG A 33 -15.05 -1.34 15.40
CA ARG A 33 -14.29 -0.61 16.42
C ARG A 33 -13.87 -1.45 17.64
N PRO A 34 -14.70 -2.33 18.19
CA PRO A 34 -14.29 -3.20 19.30
C PRO A 34 -13.18 -4.20 18.95
N TYR A 35 -12.97 -4.44 17.67
CA TYR A 35 -12.01 -5.42 17.14
C TYR A 35 -10.82 -4.75 16.45
N ARG A 36 -10.62 -3.42 16.59
CA ARG A 36 -9.56 -2.68 15.87
C ARG A 36 -8.19 -3.32 16.01
N ASP A 37 -7.85 -3.81 17.20
CA ASP A 37 -6.53 -4.39 17.48
C ASP A 37 -6.35 -5.80 16.90
N GLU A 38 -7.42 -6.44 16.45
CA GLU A 38 -7.41 -7.72 15.73
C GLU A 38 -7.44 -7.56 14.20
N LEU A 39 -7.61 -6.34 13.73
CA LEU A 39 -7.68 -6.03 12.30
C LEU A 39 -6.36 -5.44 11.80
N PHE A 40 -5.92 -5.92 10.65
CA PHE A 40 -4.79 -5.36 9.91
C PHE A 40 -5.31 -4.54 8.74
N ILE A 41 -5.30 -3.22 8.89
CA ILE A 41 -5.87 -2.29 7.91
C ILE A 41 -4.74 -1.59 7.16
N ALA A 42 -4.70 -1.81 5.85
CA ALA A 42 -3.74 -1.20 4.95
C ALA A 42 -4.40 -0.16 4.04
N THR A 43 -3.68 0.91 3.73
CA THR A 43 -4.04 1.84 2.65
C THR A 43 -2.83 2.31 1.87
N LYS A 44 -3.06 2.92 0.72
CA LYS A 44 -2.03 3.28 -0.26
C LYS A 44 -2.29 4.67 -0.84
N ALA A 45 -1.22 5.36 -1.23
CA ALA A 45 -1.28 6.59 -2.00
C ALA A 45 -0.25 6.58 -3.13
N GLY A 46 -0.60 7.12 -4.31
CA GLY A 46 0.28 7.14 -5.48
C GLY A 46 -0.42 7.46 -6.79
N TYR A 47 -1.73 7.32 -6.84
CA TYR A 47 -2.56 7.63 -8.02
C TYR A 47 -3.39 8.89 -7.81
N ASP A 48 -4.03 9.38 -8.87
CA ASP A 48 -4.81 10.61 -8.85
C ASP A 48 -5.89 10.59 -7.77
N MET A 49 -5.96 11.65 -6.97
CA MET A 49 -6.97 11.83 -5.91
C MET A 49 -7.70 13.16 -5.98
N TRP A 50 -7.02 14.22 -6.41
CA TRP A 50 -7.59 15.56 -6.58
C TRP A 50 -6.89 16.32 -7.70
N GLU A 51 -7.54 17.33 -8.23
CA GLU A 51 -6.99 18.19 -9.28
C GLU A 51 -5.83 19.04 -8.78
N GLY A 52 -4.88 19.32 -9.69
CA GLY A 52 -3.73 20.16 -9.42
C GLY A 52 -2.42 19.39 -9.26
N PRO A 53 -1.30 20.09 -9.09
CA PRO A 53 0.03 19.51 -9.19
C PRO A 53 0.43 18.59 -8.03
N TYR A 54 -0.33 18.60 -6.94
CA TYR A 54 -0.04 17.83 -5.72
C TYR A 54 -1.05 16.74 -5.42
N GLY A 55 -1.92 16.39 -6.38
CA GLY A 55 -2.97 15.39 -6.21
C GLY A 55 -2.59 13.98 -6.66
N ASN A 56 -1.30 13.70 -6.90
CA ASN A 56 -0.82 12.48 -7.54
C ASN A 56 0.65 12.19 -7.19
N TRP A 57 1.13 10.95 -7.49
CA TRP A 57 2.52 10.50 -7.44
C TRP A 57 3.08 10.27 -6.02
N GLY A 58 4.38 10.54 -5.82
CA GLY A 58 5.11 10.13 -4.62
C GLY A 58 5.73 11.27 -3.80
N SER A 59 5.41 12.54 -4.09
CA SER A 59 5.98 13.65 -3.33
C SER A 59 5.59 13.56 -1.84
N ARG A 60 6.47 14.07 -0.97
CA ARG A 60 6.21 14.18 0.46
C ARG A 60 4.86 14.84 0.75
N LYS A 61 4.57 15.96 0.07
CA LYS A 61 3.32 16.70 0.24
C LYS A 61 2.11 15.84 -0.07
N TYR A 62 2.15 15.09 -1.16
CA TYR A 62 1.05 14.22 -1.58
C TYR A 62 0.84 13.06 -0.61
N LEU A 63 1.91 12.34 -0.23
CA LEU A 63 1.80 11.17 0.65
C LEU A 63 1.26 11.53 2.03
N MET A 64 1.78 12.61 2.65
CA MET A 64 1.32 13.08 3.95
C MET A 64 -0.15 13.51 3.93
N ALA A 65 -0.53 14.35 2.96
CA ALA A 65 -1.91 14.81 2.81
C ALA A 65 -2.87 13.65 2.50
N SER A 66 -2.46 12.70 1.65
CA SER A 66 -3.26 11.52 1.30
C SER A 66 -3.55 10.65 2.51
N LEU A 67 -2.54 10.35 3.33
CA LEU A 67 -2.76 9.54 4.53
C LEU A 67 -3.67 10.25 5.54
N ASP A 68 -3.50 11.55 5.75
CA ASP A 68 -4.39 12.32 6.64
C ASP A 68 -5.84 12.28 6.17
N GLN A 69 -6.08 12.37 4.86
CA GLN A 69 -7.41 12.24 4.28
C GLN A 69 -7.94 10.80 4.41
N SER A 70 -7.10 9.79 4.21
CA SER A 70 -7.45 8.37 4.35
C SER A 70 -7.87 8.03 5.78
N LEU A 71 -7.10 8.45 6.77
CA LEU A 71 -7.41 8.27 8.19
C LEU A 71 -8.76 8.91 8.55
N LYS A 72 -9.01 10.11 8.03
CA LYS A 72 -10.28 10.81 8.23
C LYS A 72 -11.47 10.04 7.61
N ARG A 73 -11.33 9.53 6.36
CA ARG A 73 -12.37 8.74 5.70
C ARG A 73 -12.67 7.44 6.46
N MET A 74 -11.63 6.77 6.92
CA MET A 74 -11.75 5.50 7.65
C MET A 74 -12.11 5.67 9.13
N ASN A 75 -12.13 6.90 9.67
CA ASN A 75 -12.35 7.18 11.09
C ASN A 75 -11.34 6.42 11.98
N LEU A 76 -10.07 6.49 11.60
CA LEU A 76 -8.94 5.84 12.27
C LEU A 76 -7.88 6.86 12.68
N ASP A 77 -7.18 6.57 13.77
CA ASP A 77 -6.01 7.35 14.20
C ASP A 77 -4.73 6.88 13.49
N TYR A 78 -4.67 5.62 13.10
CA TYR A 78 -3.55 5.01 12.37
C TYR A 78 -4.03 3.86 11.48
N VAL A 79 -3.22 3.53 10.48
CA VAL A 79 -3.30 2.27 9.73
C VAL A 79 -2.19 1.33 10.15
N ASP A 80 -2.40 0.02 9.99
CA ASP A 80 -1.35 -0.95 10.27
C ASP A 80 -0.26 -0.88 9.20
N LEU A 81 -0.64 -0.67 7.94
CA LEU A 81 0.29 -0.64 6.83
C LEU A 81 -0.03 0.51 5.87
N PHE A 82 0.99 1.32 5.55
CA PHE A 82 0.89 2.36 4.52
C PHE A 82 1.80 2.05 3.35
N TYR A 83 1.24 2.07 2.13
CA TYR A 83 1.99 1.82 0.91
C TYR A 83 2.25 3.09 0.09
N SER A 84 3.45 3.21 -0.47
CA SER A 84 3.63 3.92 -1.73
C SER A 84 3.08 3.05 -2.87
N HIS A 85 1.98 3.49 -3.50
CA HIS A 85 1.15 2.67 -4.39
C HIS A 85 1.80 2.41 -5.75
N ARG A 86 2.74 3.25 -6.15
CA ARG A 86 3.55 3.07 -7.36
C ARG A 86 4.85 3.87 -7.28
N TYR A 87 5.81 3.48 -8.10
CA TYR A 87 7.04 4.23 -8.29
C TYR A 87 6.76 5.59 -8.95
N ASP A 88 7.38 6.67 -8.42
CA ASP A 88 7.37 8.00 -9.01
C ASP A 88 8.76 8.31 -9.58
N PRO A 89 8.92 8.38 -10.92
CA PRO A 89 10.21 8.67 -11.54
C PRO A 89 10.64 10.13 -11.45
N ASN A 90 9.74 11.04 -11.03
CA ASN A 90 9.97 12.48 -11.03
C ASN A 90 10.29 13.05 -9.64
N THR A 91 9.99 12.31 -8.57
CA THR A 91 10.32 12.69 -7.20
C THR A 91 11.58 11.95 -6.76
N PRO A 92 12.57 12.61 -6.15
CA PRO A 92 13.71 11.92 -5.56
C PRO A 92 13.25 10.82 -4.60
N LEU A 93 13.81 9.62 -4.74
CA LEU A 93 13.41 8.48 -3.90
C LEU A 93 13.53 8.77 -2.42
N GLU A 94 14.56 9.50 -2.02
CA GLU A 94 14.82 9.90 -0.64
C GLU A 94 13.67 10.75 -0.07
N GLU A 95 13.06 11.62 -0.87
CA GLU A 95 11.92 12.44 -0.43
C GLU A 95 10.70 11.55 -0.15
N THR A 96 10.35 10.66 -1.08
CA THR A 96 9.26 9.69 -0.92
C THR A 96 9.48 8.80 0.31
N LEU A 97 10.67 8.22 0.42
CA LEU A 97 11.00 7.30 1.52
C LEU A 97 11.08 8.03 2.87
N GLN A 98 11.62 9.24 2.90
CA GLN A 98 11.65 10.03 4.14
C GLN A 98 10.24 10.41 4.59
N ALA A 99 9.33 10.72 3.66
CA ALA A 99 7.93 10.94 4.00
C ALA A 99 7.30 9.70 4.65
N MET A 100 7.58 8.51 4.13
CA MET A 100 7.10 7.24 4.70
C MET A 100 7.68 6.99 6.10
N VAL A 101 8.97 7.23 6.31
CA VAL A 101 9.59 7.15 7.65
C VAL A 101 8.93 8.10 8.64
N ASP A 102 8.67 9.34 8.21
CA ASP A 102 8.05 10.33 9.08
C ASP A 102 6.59 10.00 9.42
N ILE A 103 5.86 9.35 8.52
CA ILE A 103 4.52 8.79 8.77
C ILE A 103 4.55 7.77 9.92
N VAL A 104 5.51 6.86 9.90
CA VAL A 104 5.68 5.87 10.99
C VAL A 104 6.08 6.57 12.29
N LYS A 105 7.03 7.49 12.26
CA LYS A 105 7.46 8.27 13.44
C LYS A 105 6.35 9.12 14.04
N GLN A 106 5.38 9.55 13.24
CA GLN A 106 4.17 10.25 13.70
C GLN A 106 3.10 9.32 14.28
N GLY A 107 3.31 8.01 14.22
CA GLY A 107 2.34 7.02 14.68
C GLY A 107 1.11 6.87 13.78
N LYS A 108 1.16 7.35 12.53
CA LYS A 108 0.06 7.26 11.58
C LYS A 108 0.03 5.95 10.79
N ALA A 109 1.13 5.22 10.78
CA ALA A 109 1.23 3.85 10.28
C ALA A 109 2.20 3.05 11.15
N LEU A 110 1.94 1.75 11.33
CA LEU A 110 2.86 0.86 12.06
C LEU A 110 3.96 0.32 11.16
N TYR A 111 3.60 -0.01 9.92
CA TYR A 111 4.48 -0.65 8.95
C TYR A 111 4.42 0.06 7.59
N LEU A 112 5.46 -0.17 6.78
CA LEU A 112 5.58 0.36 5.44
C LEU A 112 5.54 -0.74 4.38
N GLY A 113 4.91 -0.43 3.26
CA GLY A 113 4.88 -1.25 2.06
C GLY A 113 5.15 -0.41 0.81
N ILE A 114 5.57 -1.06 -0.25
CA ILE A 114 5.65 -0.46 -1.58
C ILE A 114 5.01 -1.38 -2.62
N SER A 115 4.53 -0.80 -3.71
CA SER A 115 3.85 -1.54 -4.76
C SER A 115 4.36 -1.13 -6.14
N ARG A 116 4.63 -2.11 -7.01
CA ARG A 116 4.99 -1.91 -8.41
C ARG A 116 6.25 -1.04 -8.62
N TRP A 117 7.21 -1.14 -7.74
CA TRP A 117 8.49 -0.47 -7.90
C TRP A 117 9.45 -1.34 -8.70
N PRO A 118 10.31 -0.76 -9.59
CA PRO A 118 11.40 -1.51 -10.21
C PRO A 118 12.34 -2.11 -9.15
N LEU A 119 12.95 -3.27 -9.47
CA LEU A 119 13.82 -4.00 -8.53
C LEU A 119 14.93 -3.13 -7.93
N GLU A 120 15.59 -2.30 -8.73
CA GLU A 120 16.67 -1.44 -8.23
C GLU A 120 16.15 -0.35 -7.26
N ALA A 121 14.95 0.17 -7.51
CA ALA A 121 14.30 1.09 -6.57
C ALA A 121 13.83 0.38 -5.30
N LEU A 122 13.38 -0.87 -5.38
CA LEU A 122 13.07 -1.71 -4.22
C LEU A 122 14.32 -1.93 -3.36
N LYS A 123 15.45 -2.31 -3.96
CA LYS A 123 16.73 -2.50 -3.25
C LYS A 123 17.19 -1.22 -2.53
N PHE A 124 17.06 -0.08 -3.22
CA PHE A 124 17.37 1.21 -2.62
C PHE A 124 16.45 1.52 -1.44
N ALA A 125 15.14 1.31 -1.61
CA ALA A 125 14.14 1.55 -0.56
C ALA A 125 14.39 0.68 0.67
N ASP A 126 14.62 -0.61 0.49
CA ASP A 126 14.90 -1.56 1.58
C ASP A 126 16.11 -1.12 2.40
N LYS A 127 17.22 -0.78 1.74
CA LYS A 127 18.40 -0.26 2.40
C LYS A 127 18.11 1.06 3.14
N TYR A 128 17.49 2.01 2.47
CA TYR A 128 17.19 3.34 3.02
C TYR A 128 16.32 3.26 4.28
N LEU A 129 15.30 2.41 4.24
CA LEU A 129 14.35 2.24 5.33
C LEU A 129 14.96 1.47 6.51
N LYS A 130 15.76 0.43 6.26
CA LYS A 130 16.51 -0.31 7.30
C LYS A 130 17.47 0.59 8.06
N GLU A 131 18.20 1.47 7.38
CA GLU A 131 19.10 2.46 8.00
C GLU A 131 18.39 3.47 8.92
N ARG A 132 17.04 3.53 8.88
CA ARG A 132 16.18 4.45 9.66
C ARG A 132 15.27 3.74 10.64
N ASP A 133 15.54 2.47 10.91
CA ASP A 133 14.73 1.61 11.80
C ASP A 133 13.26 1.50 11.40
N CYS A 134 12.99 1.58 10.09
CA CYS A 134 11.66 1.46 9.50
C CYS A 134 11.67 0.40 8.37
N PRO A 135 11.98 -0.87 8.65
CA PRO A 135 12.12 -1.88 7.61
C PRO A 135 10.84 -2.05 6.78
N LEU A 136 11.03 -2.33 5.50
CA LEU A 136 9.95 -2.63 4.58
C LEU A 136 9.29 -3.96 4.97
N LEU A 137 7.98 -3.94 5.23
CA LEU A 137 7.26 -5.15 5.62
C LEU A 137 6.83 -5.96 4.39
N ILE A 138 6.26 -5.30 3.38
CA ILE A 138 5.60 -5.97 2.25
C ILE A 138 5.90 -5.24 0.94
N PHE A 139 6.13 -6.04 -0.10
CA PHE A 139 6.08 -5.61 -1.49
C PHE A 139 4.82 -6.17 -2.16
N GLN A 140 4.08 -5.33 -2.88
CA GLN A 140 2.87 -5.76 -3.59
C GLN A 140 3.01 -5.57 -5.10
N ASP A 141 2.77 -6.63 -5.88
CA ASP A 141 2.81 -6.55 -7.34
C ASP A 141 1.84 -7.54 -8.00
N ARG A 142 1.65 -7.37 -9.32
CA ARG A 142 0.88 -8.33 -10.10
C ARG A 142 1.66 -9.63 -10.24
N LEU A 143 1.04 -10.73 -9.85
CA LEU A 143 1.57 -12.06 -10.08
C LEU A 143 0.42 -13.06 -10.27
N ASN A 144 0.44 -13.75 -11.37
CA ASN A 144 -0.47 -14.86 -11.67
C ASN A 144 0.18 -15.80 -12.72
N MET A 145 -0.53 -16.84 -13.12
CA MET A 145 0.02 -17.83 -14.08
C MET A 145 0.32 -17.24 -15.47
N LEU A 146 -0.32 -16.12 -15.85
CA LEU A 146 -0.16 -15.45 -17.14
C LEU A 146 0.82 -14.26 -17.10
N ASP A 147 1.03 -13.67 -15.92
CA ASP A 147 1.93 -12.53 -15.71
C ASP A 147 2.87 -12.86 -14.55
N ARG A 148 4.12 -13.15 -14.87
CA ARG A 148 5.15 -13.62 -13.94
C ARG A 148 6.31 -12.65 -13.80
N ALA A 149 6.13 -11.40 -14.20
CA ALA A 149 7.20 -10.40 -14.22
C ALA A 149 7.99 -10.30 -12.89
N PRO A 150 7.37 -10.30 -11.69
CA PRO A 150 8.13 -10.25 -10.44
C PRO A 150 9.03 -11.46 -10.18
N GLN A 151 8.69 -12.62 -10.70
CA GLN A 151 9.52 -13.82 -10.65
C GLN A 151 10.66 -13.74 -11.67
N GLU A 152 10.35 -13.31 -12.88
CA GLU A 152 11.31 -13.28 -14.01
C GLU A 152 12.37 -12.19 -13.84
N ASN A 153 12.03 -11.06 -13.22
CA ASN A 153 12.94 -9.94 -13.00
C ASN A 153 13.71 -10.01 -11.67
N GLY A 154 13.50 -11.06 -10.86
CA GLY A 154 14.19 -11.27 -9.58
C GLY A 154 13.60 -10.52 -8.38
N THR A 155 12.49 -9.81 -8.54
CA THR A 155 11.84 -9.08 -7.42
C THR A 155 11.36 -10.03 -6.33
N LEU A 156 10.75 -11.16 -6.72
CA LEU A 156 10.24 -12.15 -5.78
C LEU A 156 11.37 -12.80 -4.98
N ASP A 157 12.47 -13.16 -5.65
CA ASP A 157 13.66 -13.73 -4.99
C ASP A 157 14.27 -12.74 -4.02
N TYR A 158 14.42 -11.47 -4.42
CA TYR A 158 14.93 -10.43 -3.55
C TYR A 158 14.07 -10.25 -2.29
N CYS A 159 12.74 -10.23 -2.43
CA CYS A 159 11.84 -10.15 -1.28
C CYS A 159 12.04 -11.33 -0.33
N HIS A 160 12.10 -12.55 -0.86
CA HIS A 160 12.31 -13.76 -0.07
C HIS A 160 13.65 -13.75 0.69
N GLU A 161 14.75 -13.42 0.00
CA GLU A 161 16.10 -13.39 0.58
C GLU A 161 16.27 -12.30 1.65
N ASN A 162 15.50 -11.22 1.59
CA ASN A 162 15.62 -10.07 2.50
C ASN A 162 14.50 -10.00 3.55
N GLY A 163 13.65 -11.03 3.67
CA GLY A 163 12.59 -11.10 4.67
C GLY A 163 11.45 -10.12 4.44
N ILE A 164 11.24 -9.69 3.19
CA ILE A 164 10.14 -8.82 2.78
C ILE A 164 8.97 -9.70 2.34
N GLY A 165 7.79 -9.51 2.92
CA GLY A 165 6.57 -10.20 2.50
C GLY A 165 6.19 -9.83 1.06
N PHE A 166 5.56 -10.77 0.33
CA PHE A 166 5.06 -10.51 -1.01
C PHE A 166 3.56 -10.77 -1.09
N ILE A 167 2.79 -9.79 -1.56
CA ILE A 167 1.34 -9.92 -1.84
C ILE A 167 1.10 -9.72 -3.32
N SER A 168 0.34 -10.64 -3.94
CA SER A 168 -0.06 -10.52 -5.34
C SER A 168 -1.44 -9.89 -5.48
N PHE A 169 -1.56 -8.91 -6.38
CA PHE A 169 -2.86 -8.50 -6.88
C PHE A 169 -3.17 -9.16 -8.23
N SER A 170 -4.45 -9.20 -8.60
CA SER A 170 -4.96 -9.88 -9.80
C SER A 170 -4.51 -11.36 -9.93
N PRO A 171 -4.57 -12.19 -8.87
CA PRO A 171 -4.10 -13.58 -8.94
C PRO A 171 -4.89 -14.43 -9.90
N LEU A 172 -6.14 -14.06 -10.19
CA LEU A 172 -7.01 -14.76 -11.16
C LEU A 172 -7.07 -14.08 -12.54
N ALA A 173 -6.14 -13.14 -12.81
CA ALA A 173 -6.04 -12.43 -14.09
C ALA A 173 -7.40 -11.86 -14.56
N GLN A 174 -8.14 -11.17 -13.67
CA GLN A 174 -9.47 -10.60 -13.91
C GLN A 174 -10.54 -11.64 -14.34
N GLY A 175 -10.39 -12.87 -13.88
CA GLY A 175 -11.32 -13.96 -14.16
C GLY A 175 -10.89 -14.87 -15.31
N LEU A 176 -9.79 -14.58 -16.02
CA LEU A 176 -9.27 -15.45 -17.08
C LEU A 176 -8.81 -16.82 -16.56
N LEU A 177 -8.40 -16.89 -15.29
CA LEU A 177 -7.98 -18.13 -14.63
C LEU A 177 -9.11 -18.80 -13.83
N THR A 178 -10.36 -18.49 -14.14
CA THR A 178 -11.56 -19.10 -13.56
C THR A 178 -12.39 -19.76 -14.64
N ASP A 179 -13.47 -20.41 -14.26
CA ASP A 179 -14.48 -21.01 -15.16
C ASP A 179 -15.42 -19.96 -15.82
N ARG A 180 -15.21 -18.66 -15.57
CA ARG A 180 -16.08 -17.57 -16.06
C ARG A 180 -16.27 -17.54 -17.57
N TYR A 181 -15.30 -18.05 -18.33
CA TYR A 181 -15.30 -18.02 -19.80
C TYR A 181 -15.39 -19.42 -20.43
N LEU A 182 -15.62 -20.45 -19.62
CA LEU A 182 -15.91 -21.83 -20.03
C LEU A 182 -17.42 -22.04 -20.12
#